data_b1fc874e6fb1579dc375b352adb06c8f
#
_entry.id   b1fc874e6fb1579dc375b352adb06c8f
#
_cell.length_a   1.000
_cell.length_b   1.000
_cell.length_c   1.000
_cell.angle_alpha   90.00
_cell.angle_beta   90.00
_cell.angle_gamma   90.00
#
_symmetry.space_group_name_H-M   'P 1'
#
loop_
_entity.id
_entity.type
_entity.pdbx_description
1 polymer ?
#
loop_
_entity_poly.entity_id
_entity_poly.type
_entity_poly.pdbx_seq_one_letter_code
_entity_poly.pdbx_strand_id
1 'polypeptide(L)'
;VHFSIFEQFWGVMVRKALHLMEGNQSSRRTRTWHRVCDEVFKRANPVLAAQFIFGVNPMMNRRGNLKALAAAAALSVGAFAVVPQALAADTIKVGVLHSLSGTMAISETVLKDTVLMAIDEINAKGGVLGKKLEPVVVDPASNWPLFAEKTKQLLGQDKVSVIFGCWTSVSRKSVLPVVEEMNGLLFYPVQYEGEELSKNVFYTGAAPNQQAIPAVDYLMSKDGGAAKRWVLLGTDYVYPRTTNKILRAYLKSKGVKESDIDEKYTPFGHSDYQTIVADIKKFSAGGKTAVVSTINGDSNVPFYKELGNAGLKAKDVPVVAFSVGEEELRGVDTKPLVGHLAAWNYFMSIKNPANDEFIKKWSAYAKAKNIAGHKDKPLTNDPMEATYIGINMWKQAVEKAKTTDVDKVIAAMAGQTFKAPSGIVSKMDEKNHHLHKSVFIGEIKADGQFNVVWKTPGPVKAKPWSPFIEGNDKKPDEPVKK
;
A
#
# COMPACT_ATOMS: atom_id res chain seq x y z
N VAL A 1 7.80 47.78 -10.52
CA VAL A 1 7.33 47.76 -11.93
C VAL A 1 8.32 46.99 -12.85
N HIS A 2 9.57 46.77 -12.42
CA HIS A 2 10.57 46.05 -13.25
C HIS A 2 10.61 44.51 -13.07
N PHE A 3 9.98 43.95 -12.04
CA PHE A 3 9.92 42.50 -11.83
C PHE A 3 8.93 41.79 -12.80
N SER A 4 7.86 42.49 -13.21
CA SER A 4 6.80 41.93 -14.05
C SER A 4 7.22 41.68 -15.52
N ILE A 5 8.20 42.41 -16.05
CA ILE A 5 8.63 42.25 -17.43
C ILE A 5 9.58 41.07 -17.61
N PHE A 6 10.38 40.75 -16.59
CA PHE A 6 11.30 39.61 -16.61
C PHE A 6 10.54 38.28 -16.52
N GLU A 7 9.53 38.20 -15.68
CA GLU A 7 8.66 37.01 -15.57
C GLU A 7 7.83 36.76 -16.84
N GLN A 8 7.36 37.82 -17.49
CA GLN A 8 6.66 37.67 -18.78
C GLN A 8 7.58 37.21 -19.91
N PHE A 9 8.82 37.70 -19.98
CA PHE A 9 9.79 37.29 -21.00
C PHE A 9 10.27 35.84 -20.78
N TRP A 10 10.51 35.44 -19.55
CA TRP A 10 10.90 34.08 -19.17
C TRP A 10 9.77 33.08 -19.39
N GLY A 11 8.54 33.42 -19.04
CA GLY A 11 7.36 32.63 -19.30
C GLY A 11 7.02 32.38 -20.75
N VAL A 12 7.34 33.33 -21.64
CA VAL A 12 7.15 33.19 -23.09
C VAL A 12 8.26 32.32 -23.72
N MET A 13 9.49 32.43 -23.23
CA MET A 13 10.61 31.58 -23.71
C MET A 13 10.44 30.11 -23.33
N VAL A 14 10.00 29.84 -22.11
CA VAL A 14 9.75 28.48 -21.64
C VAL A 14 8.57 27.83 -22.38
N ARG A 15 7.49 28.57 -22.62
CA ARG A 15 6.35 28.05 -23.40
C ARG A 15 6.72 27.79 -24.89
N LYS A 16 7.54 28.60 -25.51
CA LYS A 16 8.03 28.33 -26.87
C LYS A 16 9.00 27.15 -26.94
N ALA A 17 9.81 26.93 -25.92
CA ALA A 17 10.69 25.77 -25.84
C ALA A 17 9.89 24.45 -25.64
N LEU A 18 8.85 24.44 -24.79
CA LEU A 18 7.97 23.32 -24.62
C LEU A 18 7.16 22.95 -25.86
N HIS A 19 6.65 23.96 -26.59
CA HIS A 19 5.90 23.71 -27.83
C HIS A 19 6.77 23.21 -28.99
N LEU A 20 8.10 23.40 -28.92
CA LEU A 20 9.07 22.86 -29.89
C LEU A 20 9.57 21.44 -29.54
N MET A 21 9.35 20.99 -28.32
CA MET A 21 9.66 19.61 -27.88
C MET A 21 8.56 18.60 -28.23
N GLU A 22 7.33 19.02 -28.43
CA GLU A 22 6.20 18.17 -28.82
C GLU A 22 6.13 17.80 -30.32
N GLY A 23 7.01 18.37 -31.17
CA GLY A 23 7.07 18.14 -32.62
C GLY A 23 8.32 17.35 -33.06
N ASN A 24 8.16 16.08 -33.15
CA ASN A 24 8.90 14.99 -33.83
C ASN A 24 10.12 15.34 -34.72
N GLN A 25 11.22 14.64 -34.44
CA GLN A 25 12.36 14.17 -35.25
C GLN A 25 12.98 15.08 -36.34
N SER A 26 14.24 15.51 -36.14
CA SER A 26 15.39 15.21 -37.02
C SER A 26 16.68 15.91 -36.54
N SER A 27 17.81 15.22 -36.69
CA SER A 27 19.16 15.49 -36.15
C SER A 27 19.91 16.74 -36.76
N ARG A 28 19.24 17.60 -37.49
CA ARG A 28 19.82 18.84 -38.07
C ARG A 28 19.57 20.09 -37.23
N ARG A 29 18.67 20.10 -36.27
CA ARG A 29 18.28 21.30 -35.51
C ARG A 29 19.16 21.62 -34.28
N THR A 30 19.84 20.64 -33.72
CA THR A 30 20.69 20.84 -32.53
C THR A 30 21.93 21.70 -32.81
N ARG A 31 22.49 21.68 -34.02
CA ARG A 31 23.67 22.51 -34.39
C ARG A 31 23.32 24.00 -34.54
N THR A 32 22.11 24.36 -34.83
CA THR A 32 21.68 25.76 -35.01
C THR A 32 21.52 26.46 -33.65
N TRP A 33 21.12 25.76 -32.62
CA TRP A 33 20.95 26.31 -31.28
C TRP A 33 22.25 26.66 -30.58
N HIS A 34 23.28 25.85 -30.72
CA HIS A 34 24.61 26.17 -30.18
C HIS A 34 25.18 27.45 -30.77
N ARG A 35 24.96 27.71 -32.05
CA ARG A 35 25.40 28.96 -32.70
C ARG A 35 24.61 30.19 -32.21
N VAL A 36 23.34 30.07 -31.96
CA VAL A 36 22.50 31.20 -31.48
C VAL A 36 22.85 31.57 -30.04
N CYS A 37 23.09 30.58 -29.17
CA CYS A 37 23.53 30.84 -27.80
C CYS A 37 24.91 31.50 -27.76
N ASP A 38 25.87 31.05 -28.56
CA ASP A 38 27.21 31.64 -28.64
C ASP A 38 27.22 33.09 -29.17
N GLU A 39 26.34 33.42 -30.12
CA GLU A 39 26.24 34.80 -30.62
C GLU A 39 25.55 35.74 -29.62
N VAL A 40 24.60 35.29 -28.85
CA VAL A 40 23.94 36.09 -27.80
C VAL A 40 24.89 36.37 -26.64
N PHE A 41 25.71 35.40 -26.25
CA PHE A 41 26.74 35.59 -25.19
C PHE A 41 27.92 36.48 -25.65
N LYS A 42 28.26 36.50 -26.92
CA LYS A 42 29.35 37.37 -27.47
C LYS A 42 28.94 38.83 -27.66
N ARG A 43 27.66 39.17 -27.68
CA ARG A 43 27.15 40.52 -27.83
C ARG A 43 26.73 41.23 -26.54
N ALA A 44 26.80 40.56 -25.40
CA ALA A 44 26.56 41.18 -24.09
C ALA A 44 27.75 42.06 -23.70
N ASN A 45 27.55 43.37 -23.71
CA ASN A 45 28.56 44.34 -23.37
C ASN A 45 28.93 44.22 -21.88
N PRO A 46 30.17 43.86 -21.49
CA PRO A 46 30.56 43.61 -20.10
C PRO A 46 30.43 44.85 -19.19
N VAL A 47 30.33 46.03 -19.75
CA VAL A 47 30.14 47.27 -18.95
C VAL A 47 28.71 47.42 -18.44
N LEU A 48 27.71 46.91 -19.17
CA LEU A 48 26.31 46.90 -18.71
C LEU A 48 26.02 45.88 -17.61
N ALA A 49 26.73 44.78 -17.59
CA ALA A 49 26.61 43.76 -16.54
C ALA A 49 27.19 44.29 -15.19
N ALA A 50 28.25 45.04 -15.23
CA ALA A 50 28.88 45.63 -14.02
C ALA A 50 28.05 46.76 -13.37
N GLN A 51 27.30 47.54 -14.19
CA GLN A 51 26.42 48.59 -13.68
C GLN A 51 25.17 48.02 -12.96
N PHE A 52 24.71 46.86 -13.34
CA PHE A 52 23.56 46.21 -12.69
C PHE A 52 23.89 45.52 -11.36
N ILE A 53 25.13 45.12 -11.18
CA ILE A 53 25.55 44.37 -9.98
C ILE A 53 26.06 45.29 -8.84
N PHE A 54 26.68 46.46 -9.18
CA PHE A 54 27.42 47.22 -8.17
C PHE A 54 27.09 48.72 -8.05
N GLY A 55 26.11 49.27 -8.76
CA GLY A 55 25.63 50.63 -8.57
C GLY A 55 26.70 51.72 -8.59
N VAL A 56 27.78 51.58 -9.38
CA VAL A 56 28.95 52.49 -9.36
C VAL A 56 28.80 53.57 -10.44
N ASN A 57 28.85 54.83 -10.04
CA ASN A 57 28.76 56.00 -10.87
C ASN A 57 30.11 56.26 -11.64
N PRO A 58 30.11 56.60 -12.96
CA PRO A 58 31.29 56.58 -13.81
C PRO A 58 32.27 57.78 -13.66
N MET A 59 32.22 58.54 -12.61
CA MET A 59 33.15 59.65 -12.38
C MET A 59 34.10 59.44 -11.21
N MET A 60 35.05 58.49 -11.34
CA MET A 60 36.21 58.43 -10.45
C MET A 60 37.49 58.10 -11.20
N ASN A 61 38.59 58.78 -10.80
CA ASN A 61 39.88 58.87 -11.46
C ASN A 61 40.63 57.51 -11.57
N ARG A 62 41.27 57.24 -12.68
CA ARG A 62 41.90 55.95 -13.07
C ARG A 62 42.89 55.33 -12.06
N ARG A 63 43.48 56.09 -11.15
CA ARG A 63 44.43 55.57 -10.16
C ARG A 63 43.80 55.08 -8.85
N GLY A 64 42.54 55.44 -8.57
CA GLY A 64 41.81 54.95 -7.43
C GLY A 64 41.16 53.59 -7.65
N ASN A 65 40.82 53.28 -8.88
CA ASN A 65 40.07 52.08 -9.26
C ASN A 65 40.88 50.75 -9.17
N LEU A 66 42.21 50.81 -9.33
CA LEU A 66 43.00 49.57 -9.22
C LEU A 66 43.15 49.05 -7.76
N LYS A 67 43.17 49.98 -6.80
CA LYS A 67 43.23 49.57 -5.35
C LYS A 67 41.85 49.12 -4.83
N ALA A 68 40.76 49.69 -5.33
CA ALA A 68 39.40 49.28 -4.99
C ALA A 68 39.02 47.92 -5.59
N LEU A 69 39.48 47.62 -6.83
CA LEU A 69 39.31 46.32 -7.48
C LEU A 69 40.11 45.21 -6.79
N ALA A 70 41.32 45.50 -6.31
CA ALA A 70 42.10 44.55 -5.56
C ALA A 70 41.52 44.21 -4.17
N ALA A 71 40.91 45.20 -3.50
CA ALA A 71 40.24 45.00 -2.22
C ALA A 71 38.89 44.26 -2.39
N ALA A 72 38.15 44.53 -3.44
CA ALA A 72 36.91 43.82 -3.77
C ALA A 72 37.16 42.35 -4.20
N ALA A 73 38.25 42.09 -4.92
CA ALA A 73 38.66 40.72 -5.26
C ALA A 73 39.15 39.94 -4.07
N ALA A 74 39.82 40.56 -3.09
CA ALA A 74 40.23 39.88 -1.85
C ALA A 74 39.08 39.59 -0.91
N LEU A 75 38.03 40.41 -0.87
CA LEU A 75 36.80 40.18 -0.11
C LEU A 75 35.88 39.13 -0.76
N SER A 76 35.89 39.01 -2.08
CA SER A 76 35.10 37.98 -2.78
C SER A 76 35.69 36.56 -2.67
N VAL A 77 37.02 36.43 -2.56
CA VAL A 77 37.68 35.12 -2.34
C VAL A 77 37.48 34.63 -0.88
N GLY A 78 37.34 35.55 0.10
CA GLY A 78 37.04 35.20 1.48
C GLY A 78 35.57 34.81 1.74
N ALA A 79 34.62 35.30 0.91
CA ALA A 79 33.19 35.01 1.06
C ALA A 79 32.75 33.69 0.40
N PHE A 80 33.55 33.13 -0.51
CA PHE A 80 33.28 31.82 -1.13
C PHE A 80 33.72 30.62 -0.28
N ALA A 81 34.37 30.85 0.87
CA ALA A 81 34.88 29.77 1.71
C ALA A 81 33.88 29.20 2.73
N VAL A 82 32.64 29.73 2.79
CA VAL A 82 31.59 29.19 3.70
C VAL A 82 30.25 29.27 2.99
N VAL A 83 30.10 28.59 1.85
CA VAL A 83 28.82 28.04 1.49
C VAL A 83 28.72 26.79 2.37
N PRO A 84 27.81 26.71 3.38
CA PRO A 84 27.52 25.44 3.96
C PRO A 84 27.04 24.58 2.80
N GLN A 85 27.86 23.61 2.39
CA GLN A 85 27.30 22.47 1.66
C GLN A 85 26.15 22.02 2.54
N ALA A 86 24.92 22.26 2.10
CA ALA A 86 23.78 21.58 2.66
C ALA A 86 24.12 20.09 2.47
N LEU A 87 24.70 19.48 3.48
CA LEU A 87 24.83 18.03 3.58
C LEU A 87 23.41 17.54 3.30
N ALA A 88 23.23 16.84 2.20
CA ALA A 88 21.97 16.20 1.91
C ALA A 88 21.56 15.51 3.21
N ALA A 89 20.43 15.92 3.78
CA ALA A 89 20.01 15.42 5.07
C ALA A 89 20.02 13.90 4.97
N ASP A 90 20.84 13.25 5.81
CA ASP A 90 20.97 11.79 5.80
C ASP A 90 19.61 11.20 6.17
N THR A 91 18.88 10.72 5.16
CA THR A 91 17.53 10.19 5.28
C THR A 91 17.56 8.65 5.31
N ILE A 92 16.52 8.04 5.88
CA ILE A 92 16.27 6.61 5.76
C ILE A 92 15.21 6.42 4.68
N LYS A 93 15.58 5.82 3.55
CA LYS A 93 14.65 5.56 2.45
C LYS A 93 13.76 4.37 2.75
N VAL A 94 12.46 4.55 2.48
CA VAL A 94 11.38 3.57 2.70
C VAL A 94 10.68 3.31 1.37
N GLY A 95 10.73 2.06 0.89
CA GLY A 95 10.05 1.65 -0.33
C GLY A 95 8.55 1.49 -0.12
N VAL A 96 7.76 2.01 -1.05
CA VAL A 96 6.30 1.89 -1.08
C VAL A 96 5.90 1.25 -2.40
N LEU A 97 5.52 -0.02 -2.35
CA LEU A 97 5.30 -0.88 -3.51
C LEU A 97 3.83 -1.29 -3.58
N HIS A 98 3.00 -0.42 -4.12
CA HIS A 98 1.56 -0.64 -4.29
C HIS A 98 1.10 -0.24 -5.69
N SER A 99 0.15 -1.00 -6.25
CA SER A 99 -0.47 -0.67 -7.54
C SER A 99 -1.34 0.57 -7.42
N LEU A 100 -0.98 1.60 -8.16
CA LEU A 100 -1.70 2.88 -8.23
C LEU A 100 -2.56 2.96 -9.51
N SER A 101 -2.43 1.97 -10.37
CA SER A 101 -3.20 1.77 -11.60
C SER A 101 -3.55 0.29 -11.80
N GLY A 102 -4.52 0.01 -12.70
CA GLY A 102 -5.03 -1.34 -12.97
C GLY A 102 -6.01 -1.85 -11.91
N THR A 103 -6.35 -3.13 -11.99
CA THR A 103 -7.40 -3.82 -11.21
C THR A 103 -7.28 -3.65 -9.69
N MET A 104 -6.05 -3.56 -9.15
CA MET A 104 -5.83 -3.45 -7.70
C MET A 104 -5.76 -2.01 -7.20
N ALA A 105 -5.81 -1.00 -8.06
CA ALA A 105 -5.74 0.40 -7.65
C ALA A 105 -6.83 0.80 -6.63
N ILE A 106 -8.03 0.22 -6.76
CA ILE A 106 -9.15 0.44 -5.84
C ILE A 106 -8.80 0.10 -4.38
N SER A 107 -7.97 -0.91 -4.17
CA SER A 107 -7.59 -1.41 -2.85
C SER A 107 -6.21 -0.90 -2.39
N GLU A 108 -5.24 -0.72 -3.33
CA GLU A 108 -3.84 -0.46 -2.99
C GLU A 108 -3.49 1.03 -2.87
N THR A 109 -4.23 1.93 -3.53
CA THR A 109 -3.91 3.38 -3.49
C THR A 109 -3.94 3.92 -2.06
N VAL A 110 -4.93 3.52 -1.26
CA VAL A 110 -5.06 3.95 0.14
C VAL A 110 -3.95 3.39 1.02
N LEU A 111 -3.35 2.24 0.68
CA LEU A 111 -2.22 1.68 1.44
C LEU A 111 -0.96 2.51 1.21
N LYS A 112 -0.69 2.94 -0.03
CA LYS A 112 0.37 3.92 -0.32
C LYS A 112 0.16 5.19 0.51
N ASP A 113 -1.04 5.74 0.55
CA ASP A 113 -1.34 6.95 1.32
C ASP A 113 -1.23 6.71 2.84
N THR A 114 -1.55 5.52 3.33
CA THR A 114 -1.36 5.14 4.75
C THR A 114 0.12 5.09 5.13
N VAL A 115 0.99 4.55 4.26
CA VAL A 115 2.44 4.59 4.49
C VAL A 115 2.93 6.02 4.54
N LEU A 116 2.51 6.88 3.60
CA LEU A 116 2.92 8.29 3.56
C LEU A 116 2.42 9.06 4.78
N MET A 117 1.19 8.82 5.25
CA MET A 117 0.66 9.39 6.48
C MET A 117 1.53 9.00 7.69
N ALA A 118 1.85 7.73 7.84
CA ALA A 118 2.66 7.25 8.94
C ALA A 118 4.10 7.82 8.89
N ILE A 119 4.68 7.95 7.70
CA ILE A 119 5.98 8.62 7.50
C ILE A 119 5.90 10.09 7.92
N ASP A 120 4.87 10.84 7.52
CA ASP A 120 4.68 12.24 7.92
C ASP A 120 4.56 12.35 9.46
N GLU A 121 3.81 11.44 10.12
CA GLU A 121 3.71 11.40 11.59
C GLU A 121 5.04 11.11 12.28
N ILE A 122 5.80 10.15 11.78
CA ILE A 122 7.13 9.77 12.30
C ILE A 122 8.09 10.94 12.13
N ASN A 123 8.10 11.57 10.96
CA ASN A 123 8.94 12.68 10.63
C ASN A 123 8.64 13.94 11.49
N ALA A 124 7.37 14.19 11.77
CA ALA A 124 6.96 15.28 12.66
C ALA A 124 7.50 15.09 14.09
N LYS A 125 7.73 13.84 14.52
CA LYS A 125 8.28 13.48 15.84
C LYS A 125 9.82 13.33 15.85
N GLY A 126 10.52 13.76 14.80
CA GLY A 126 11.99 13.70 14.72
C GLY A 126 12.56 12.56 13.87
N GLY A 127 11.70 11.74 13.25
CA GLY A 127 12.11 10.64 12.38
C GLY A 127 12.49 9.37 13.16
N VAL A 128 13.44 8.62 12.62
CA VAL A 128 13.96 7.35 13.20
C VAL A 128 15.47 7.49 13.34
N LEU A 129 16.03 7.20 14.52
CA LEU A 129 17.44 7.40 14.84
C LEU A 129 17.94 8.84 14.53
N GLY A 130 17.06 9.84 14.68
CA GLY A 130 17.37 11.24 14.37
C GLY A 130 17.36 11.59 12.87
N LYS A 131 17.02 10.66 12.00
CA LYS A 131 16.94 10.82 10.54
C LYS A 131 15.49 10.86 10.08
N LYS A 132 15.19 11.70 9.08
CA LYS A 132 13.87 11.69 8.43
C LYS A 132 13.70 10.45 7.56
N LEU A 133 12.48 9.93 7.50
CA LEU A 133 12.10 8.91 6.54
C LEU A 133 11.79 9.58 5.20
N GLU A 134 12.31 9.01 4.12
CA GLU A 134 12.10 9.44 2.74
C GLU A 134 11.35 8.33 1.98
N PRO A 135 10.08 8.54 1.58
CA PRO A 135 9.36 7.54 0.83
C PRO A 135 9.83 7.46 -0.62
N VAL A 136 10.06 6.26 -1.13
CA VAL A 136 10.28 5.96 -2.54
C VAL A 136 9.07 5.17 -3.04
N VAL A 137 8.18 5.86 -3.74
CA VAL A 137 6.91 5.30 -4.22
C VAL A 137 7.08 4.78 -5.64
N VAL A 138 6.67 3.55 -5.89
CA VAL A 138 6.67 2.93 -7.22
C VAL A 138 5.31 2.31 -7.53
N ASP A 139 4.87 2.39 -8.79
CA ASP A 139 3.65 1.79 -9.29
C ASP A 139 3.98 0.56 -10.15
N PRO A 140 3.66 -0.66 -9.71
CA PRO A 140 3.75 -1.88 -10.52
C PRO A 140 2.50 -2.12 -11.37
N ALA A 141 1.52 -1.19 -11.41
CA ALA A 141 0.37 -1.17 -12.33
C ALA A 141 -0.45 -2.48 -12.36
N SER A 142 -0.63 -3.16 -11.22
CA SER A 142 -1.29 -4.48 -11.10
C SER A 142 -0.66 -5.58 -11.97
N ASN A 143 0.56 -5.38 -12.44
CA ASN A 143 1.33 -6.30 -13.27
C ASN A 143 2.33 -7.07 -12.40
N TRP A 144 2.12 -8.35 -12.22
CA TRP A 144 2.90 -9.18 -11.28
C TRP A 144 4.40 -9.26 -11.60
N PRO A 145 4.87 -9.44 -12.84
CA PRO A 145 6.28 -9.34 -13.19
C PRO A 145 6.89 -7.99 -12.83
N LEU A 146 6.15 -6.89 -13.03
CA LEU A 146 6.64 -5.54 -12.74
C LEU A 146 6.88 -5.31 -11.23
N PHE A 147 6.16 -6.02 -10.34
CA PHE A 147 6.45 -6.00 -8.91
C PHE A 147 7.89 -6.45 -8.60
N ALA A 148 8.38 -7.52 -9.26
CA ALA A 148 9.75 -7.99 -9.07
C ALA A 148 10.78 -6.97 -9.60
N GLU A 149 10.53 -6.35 -10.76
CA GLU A 149 11.41 -5.31 -11.31
C GLU A 149 11.49 -4.08 -10.40
N LYS A 150 10.33 -3.61 -9.92
CA LYS A 150 10.26 -2.48 -8.98
C LYS A 150 10.94 -2.80 -7.65
N THR A 151 10.87 -4.04 -7.19
CA THR A 151 11.61 -4.49 -5.99
C THR A 151 13.11 -4.44 -6.20
N LYS A 152 13.62 -4.90 -7.36
CA LYS A 152 15.04 -4.77 -7.72
C LYS A 152 15.47 -3.30 -7.79
N GLN A 153 14.62 -2.41 -8.32
CA GLN A 153 14.88 -0.98 -8.33
C GLN A 153 14.99 -0.44 -6.90
N LEU A 154 13.98 -0.69 -6.05
CA LEU A 154 13.94 -0.19 -4.67
C LEU A 154 15.16 -0.64 -3.84
N LEU A 155 15.50 -1.92 -3.90
CA LEU A 155 16.63 -2.49 -3.11
C LEU A 155 17.99 -2.18 -3.74
N GLY A 156 18.11 -2.28 -5.06
CA GLY A 156 19.38 -2.18 -5.77
C GLY A 156 19.81 -0.76 -6.10
N GLN A 157 18.89 0.06 -6.61
CA GLN A 157 19.19 1.42 -7.08
C GLN A 157 18.87 2.47 -6.00
N ASP A 158 17.65 2.43 -5.47
CA ASP A 158 17.18 3.42 -4.50
C ASP A 158 17.73 3.17 -3.09
N LYS A 159 18.18 1.94 -2.79
CA LYS A 159 18.76 1.53 -1.51
C LYS A 159 17.82 1.74 -0.34
N VAL A 160 16.56 1.36 -0.50
CA VAL A 160 15.58 1.45 0.60
C VAL A 160 15.91 0.46 1.71
N SER A 161 15.66 0.84 2.96
CA SER A 161 15.93 0.01 4.15
C SER A 161 14.80 -1.00 4.42
N VAL A 162 13.61 -0.78 3.87
CA VAL A 162 12.42 -1.60 4.04
C VAL A 162 11.44 -1.32 2.91
N ILE A 163 10.60 -2.30 2.57
CA ILE A 163 9.49 -2.16 1.62
C ILE A 163 8.18 -2.43 2.36
N PHE A 164 7.19 -1.55 2.20
CA PHE A 164 5.80 -1.78 2.55
C PHE A 164 5.03 -1.94 1.25
N GLY A 165 4.37 -3.10 1.05
CA GLY A 165 3.75 -3.31 -0.23
C GLY A 165 3.16 -4.67 -0.51
N CYS A 166 2.73 -4.80 -1.75
CA CYS A 166 1.96 -5.87 -2.35
C CYS A 166 0.52 -5.95 -1.79
N TRP A 167 -0.34 -6.54 -2.59
CA TRP A 167 -1.67 -6.99 -2.18
C TRP A 167 -1.89 -8.45 -2.56
N THR A 168 -1.85 -8.78 -3.85
CA THR A 168 -2.10 -10.15 -4.29
C THR A 168 -0.97 -11.09 -3.87
N SER A 169 -1.31 -12.32 -3.48
CA SER A 169 -0.30 -13.32 -3.14
C SER A 169 0.65 -13.62 -4.29
N VAL A 170 0.17 -13.52 -5.53
CA VAL A 170 1.02 -13.70 -6.71
C VAL A 170 2.04 -12.56 -6.87
N SER A 171 1.67 -11.30 -6.56
CA SER A 171 2.64 -10.19 -6.55
C SER A 171 3.69 -10.39 -5.46
N ARG A 172 3.29 -10.80 -4.24
CA ARG A 172 4.24 -11.16 -3.17
C ARG A 172 5.17 -12.29 -3.60
N LYS A 173 4.65 -13.36 -4.22
CA LYS A 173 5.47 -14.48 -4.71
C LYS A 173 6.43 -14.08 -5.84
N SER A 174 6.09 -13.08 -6.64
CA SER A 174 7.01 -12.51 -7.64
C SER A 174 8.14 -11.70 -6.96
N VAL A 175 7.83 -11.02 -5.86
CA VAL A 175 8.77 -10.18 -5.10
C VAL A 175 9.68 -11.03 -4.20
N LEU A 176 9.18 -12.13 -3.65
CA LEU A 176 9.84 -12.93 -2.62
C LEU A 176 11.27 -13.37 -2.99
N PRO A 177 11.54 -13.95 -4.19
CA PRO A 177 12.92 -14.33 -4.56
C PRO A 177 13.88 -13.13 -4.55
N VAL A 178 13.42 -11.97 -5.00
CA VAL A 178 14.25 -10.75 -5.06
C VAL A 178 14.57 -10.23 -3.66
N VAL A 179 13.57 -10.21 -2.77
CA VAL A 179 13.75 -9.77 -1.37
C VAL A 179 14.70 -10.70 -0.63
N GLU A 180 14.59 -12.02 -0.84
CA GLU A 180 15.48 -13.00 -0.22
C GLU A 180 16.92 -12.92 -0.76
N GLU A 181 17.08 -12.87 -2.09
CA GLU A 181 18.38 -12.80 -2.75
C GLU A 181 19.17 -11.54 -2.36
N MET A 182 18.48 -10.40 -2.29
CA MET A 182 19.10 -9.12 -1.96
C MET A 182 19.12 -8.81 -0.46
N ASN A 183 18.71 -9.75 0.39
CA ASN A 183 18.51 -9.58 1.84
C ASN A 183 17.71 -8.28 2.15
N GLY A 184 16.65 -8.02 1.38
CA GLY A 184 15.72 -6.93 1.64
C GLY A 184 14.74 -7.27 2.77
N LEU A 185 13.88 -6.32 3.13
CA LEU A 185 12.86 -6.50 4.14
C LEU A 185 11.51 -6.04 3.59
N LEU A 186 10.51 -6.94 3.60
CA LEU A 186 9.14 -6.66 3.17
C LEU A 186 8.15 -6.76 4.33
N PHE A 187 7.29 -5.76 4.49
CA PHE A 187 6.07 -5.84 5.30
C PHE A 187 4.88 -6.00 4.37
N TYR A 188 4.19 -7.13 4.51
CA TYR A 188 3.04 -7.51 3.71
C TYR A 188 1.74 -7.35 4.52
N PRO A 189 0.86 -6.36 4.20
CA PRO A 189 -0.23 -5.96 5.08
C PRO A 189 -1.57 -6.64 4.79
N VAL A 190 -1.63 -7.64 3.91
CA VAL A 190 -2.89 -8.19 3.40
C VAL A 190 -3.07 -9.64 3.83
N GLN A 191 -4.32 -10.07 3.97
CA GLN A 191 -4.64 -11.48 4.17
C GLN A 191 -4.09 -12.36 3.03
N TYR A 192 -3.77 -13.60 3.33
CA TYR A 192 -3.23 -14.52 2.34
C TYR A 192 -3.54 -15.99 2.68
N GLU A 193 -3.23 -16.88 1.76
CA GLU A 193 -3.51 -18.31 1.85
C GLU A 193 -2.67 -19.08 2.85
N GLY A 194 -1.69 -18.46 3.49
CA GLY A 194 -0.65 -19.19 4.22
C GLY A 194 0.31 -19.88 3.25
N GLU A 195 0.79 -21.07 3.63
CA GLU A 195 1.65 -21.93 2.82
C GLU A 195 2.99 -21.28 2.41
N GLU A 196 3.46 -20.35 3.25
CA GLU A 196 4.69 -19.60 3.03
C GLU A 196 5.26 -19.08 4.36
N LEU A 197 6.57 -19.18 4.50
CA LEU A 197 7.37 -18.48 5.50
C LEU A 197 8.65 -17.96 4.86
N SER A 198 9.01 -16.72 5.17
CA SER A 198 10.28 -16.13 4.75
C SER A 198 10.94 -15.37 5.90
N LYS A 199 12.25 -15.50 6.00
CA LYS A 199 13.06 -14.68 6.91
C LYS A 199 12.90 -13.18 6.64
N ASN A 200 12.70 -12.82 5.37
CA ASN A 200 12.71 -11.44 4.88
C ASN A 200 11.32 -10.80 4.77
N VAL A 201 10.26 -11.50 5.21
CA VAL A 201 8.88 -10.99 5.13
C VAL A 201 8.23 -11.01 6.50
N PHE A 202 7.65 -9.87 6.89
CA PHE A 202 6.72 -9.76 8.02
C PHE A 202 5.29 -9.68 7.49
N TYR A 203 4.45 -10.62 7.95
CA TYR A 203 3.06 -10.75 7.54
C TYR A 203 2.17 -10.07 8.57
N THR A 204 1.70 -8.86 8.28
CA THR A 204 0.80 -8.10 9.16
C THR A 204 -0.67 -8.29 8.81
N GLY A 205 -0.97 -8.92 7.67
CA GLY A 205 -2.30 -9.41 7.31
C GLY A 205 -2.60 -10.80 7.87
N ALA A 206 -3.82 -11.28 7.64
CA ALA A 206 -4.32 -12.53 8.20
C ALA A 206 -3.82 -13.78 7.47
N ALA A 207 -3.46 -14.82 8.21
CA ALA A 207 -3.39 -16.21 7.76
C ALA A 207 -4.80 -16.85 7.76
N PRO A 208 -5.03 -18.02 7.11
CA PRO A 208 -6.36 -18.62 7.01
C PRO A 208 -7.06 -18.88 8.34
N ASN A 209 -6.33 -19.23 9.39
CA ASN A 209 -6.90 -19.43 10.72
C ASN A 209 -7.24 -18.12 11.46
N GLN A 210 -6.87 -16.98 10.86
CA GLN A 210 -7.19 -15.63 11.36
C GLN A 210 -8.23 -14.92 10.48
N GLN A 211 -8.86 -15.59 9.51
CA GLN A 211 -9.91 -15.05 8.66
C GLN A 211 -10.84 -16.15 8.12
N ALA A 212 -10.35 -16.98 7.20
CA ALA A 212 -11.18 -17.89 6.41
C ALA A 212 -11.85 -18.98 7.25
N ILE A 213 -11.10 -19.63 8.14
CA ILE A 213 -11.64 -20.70 8.99
C ILE A 213 -12.67 -20.16 9.98
N PRO A 214 -12.43 -19.11 10.78
CA PRO A 214 -13.44 -18.53 11.66
C PRO A 214 -14.69 -18.03 10.94
N ALA A 215 -14.56 -17.51 9.73
CA ALA A 215 -15.71 -17.07 8.93
C ALA A 215 -16.62 -18.24 8.53
N VAL A 216 -16.03 -19.36 8.12
CA VAL A 216 -16.78 -20.59 7.81
C VAL A 216 -17.43 -21.16 9.07
N ASP A 217 -16.72 -21.19 10.21
CA ASP A 217 -17.30 -21.63 11.51
C ASP A 217 -18.50 -20.78 11.90
N TYR A 218 -18.41 -19.45 11.74
CA TYR A 218 -19.53 -18.54 11.98
C TYR A 218 -20.73 -18.89 11.09
N LEU A 219 -20.53 -19.03 9.78
CA LEU A 219 -21.60 -19.37 8.83
C LEU A 219 -22.22 -20.76 9.08
N MET A 220 -21.46 -21.71 9.63
CA MET A 220 -21.96 -23.02 10.06
C MET A 220 -22.78 -22.95 11.36
N SER A 221 -22.58 -21.92 12.17
CA SER A 221 -23.31 -21.72 13.42
C SER A 221 -24.75 -21.30 13.17
N LYS A 222 -25.59 -21.41 14.22
CA LYS A 222 -26.98 -20.95 14.17
C LYS A 222 -27.07 -19.46 13.85
N ASP A 223 -26.22 -18.65 14.45
CA ASP A 223 -26.21 -17.19 14.30
C ASP A 223 -25.75 -16.77 12.89
N GLY A 224 -24.86 -17.54 12.26
CA GLY A 224 -24.40 -17.34 10.89
C GLY A 224 -25.30 -17.97 9.81
N GLY A 225 -26.47 -18.53 10.18
CA GLY A 225 -27.43 -19.09 9.23
C GLY A 225 -27.43 -20.60 9.08
N ALA A 226 -26.55 -21.32 9.78
CA ALA A 226 -26.41 -22.78 9.76
C ALA A 226 -26.24 -23.37 8.34
N ALA A 227 -25.32 -22.78 7.56
CA ALA A 227 -25.03 -23.21 6.20
C ALA A 227 -24.59 -24.68 6.14
N LYS A 228 -25.07 -25.38 5.12
CA LYS A 228 -24.79 -26.79 4.83
C LYS A 228 -24.18 -26.99 3.45
N ARG A 229 -24.41 -26.05 2.55
CA ARG A 229 -23.94 -26.03 1.17
C ARG A 229 -23.06 -24.81 0.93
N TRP A 230 -22.06 -24.95 0.08
CA TRP A 230 -20.99 -23.94 -0.03
C TRP A 230 -20.67 -23.65 -1.48
N VAL A 231 -20.61 -22.39 -1.83
CA VAL A 231 -20.01 -21.92 -3.09
C VAL A 231 -18.69 -21.23 -2.73
N LEU A 232 -17.59 -21.74 -3.23
CA LEU A 232 -16.25 -21.18 -3.07
C LEU A 232 -15.91 -20.43 -4.36
N LEU A 233 -16.11 -19.11 -4.38
CA LEU A 233 -15.93 -18.27 -5.57
C LEU A 233 -14.68 -17.41 -5.41
N GLY A 234 -13.76 -17.47 -6.39
CA GLY A 234 -12.54 -16.69 -6.33
C GLY A 234 -12.00 -16.19 -7.66
N THR A 235 -11.11 -15.23 -7.60
CA THR A 235 -10.27 -14.86 -8.75
C THR A 235 -9.25 -15.97 -9.00
N ASP A 236 -8.95 -16.26 -10.29
CA ASP A 236 -8.10 -17.39 -10.67
C ASP A 236 -6.61 -17.11 -10.51
N TYR A 237 -6.10 -17.20 -9.27
CA TYR A 237 -4.66 -17.19 -8.96
C TYR A 237 -4.39 -17.88 -7.63
N VAL A 238 -3.13 -17.87 -7.16
CA VAL A 238 -2.67 -18.71 -6.04
C VAL A 238 -3.46 -18.51 -4.74
N TYR A 239 -3.81 -17.26 -4.35
CA TYR A 239 -4.53 -17.02 -3.09
C TYR A 239 -5.92 -17.68 -3.06
N PRO A 240 -6.84 -17.40 -4.02
CA PRO A 240 -8.15 -18.06 -4.01
C PRO A 240 -8.06 -19.58 -4.18
N ARG A 241 -7.20 -20.05 -5.08
CA ARG A 241 -7.02 -21.49 -5.31
C ARG A 241 -6.58 -22.23 -4.05
N THR A 242 -5.57 -21.70 -3.35
CA THR A 242 -5.06 -22.34 -2.13
C THR A 242 -6.02 -22.18 -0.95
N THR A 243 -6.63 -20.99 -0.79
CA THR A 243 -7.64 -20.77 0.26
C THR A 243 -8.84 -21.68 0.07
N ASN A 244 -9.34 -21.84 -1.15
CA ASN A 244 -10.47 -22.74 -1.42
C ASN A 244 -10.09 -24.21 -1.21
N LYS A 245 -8.87 -24.62 -1.55
CA LYS A 245 -8.35 -25.96 -1.23
C LYS A 245 -8.36 -26.22 0.28
N ILE A 246 -7.90 -25.26 1.08
CA ILE A 246 -7.93 -25.34 2.54
C ILE A 246 -9.37 -25.42 3.04
N LEU A 247 -10.26 -24.56 2.55
CA LEU A 247 -11.66 -24.52 2.96
C LEU A 247 -12.42 -25.78 2.56
N ARG A 248 -12.18 -26.32 1.37
CA ARG A 248 -12.75 -27.59 0.93
C ARG A 248 -12.34 -28.73 1.87
N ALA A 249 -11.06 -28.84 2.21
CA ALA A 249 -10.57 -29.84 3.16
C ALA A 249 -11.17 -29.63 4.55
N TYR A 250 -11.25 -28.38 5.00
CA TYR A 250 -11.88 -28.02 6.27
C TYR A 250 -13.37 -28.40 6.30
N LEU A 251 -14.16 -28.04 5.29
CA LEU A 251 -15.58 -28.38 5.17
C LEU A 251 -15.80 -29.88 5.20
N LYS A 252 -14.98 -30.64 4.49
CA LYS A 252 -15.01 -32.13 4.50
C LYS A 252 -14.71 -32.68 5.89
N SER A 253 -13.77 -32.11 6.63
CA SER A 253 -13.48 -32.50 8.01
C SER A 253 -14.65 -32.22 8.97
N LYS A 254 -15.56 -31.30 8.61
CA LYS A 254 -16.83 -31.03 9.31
C LYS A 254 -18.01 -31.89 8.82
N GLY A 255 -17.77 -32.83 7.92
CA GLY A 255 -18.80 -33.75 7.40
C GLY A 255 -19.60 -33.18 6.21
N VAL A 256 -19.20 -32.08 5.61
CA VAL A 256 -19.84 -31.55 4.38
C VAL A 256 -19.50 -32.49 3.22
N LYS A 257 -20.52 -32.90 2.47
CA LYS A 257 -20.35 -33.79 1.32
C LYS A 257 -19.76 -33.04 0.13
N GLU A 258 -19.03 -33.74 -0.74
CA GLU A 258 -18.46 -33.17 -1.97
C GLU A 258 -19.54 -32.53 -2.86
N SER A 259 -20.74 -33.16 -2.96
CA SER A 259 -21.89 -32.62 -3.72
C SER A 259 -22.45 -31.30 -3.18
N ASP A 260 -22.09 -30.93 -1.95
CA ASP A 260 -22.54 -29.71 -1.29
C ASP A 260 -21.48 -28.59 -1.33
N ILE A 261 -20.41 -28.79 -2.13
CA ILE A 261 -19.35 -27.80 -2.37
C ILE A 261 -19.23 -27.54 -3.86
N ASP A 262 -19.58 -26.33 -4.28
CA ASP A 262 -19.38 -25.84 -5.65
C ASP A 262 -18.20 -24.84 -5.66
N GLU A 263 -17.29 -24.97 -6.62
CA GLU A 263 -16.06 -24.18 -6.67
C GLU A 263 -15.95 -23.51 -8.04
N LYS A 264 -15.83 -22.17 -8.04
CA LYS A 264 -15.82 -21.34 -9.25
C LYS A 264 -14.68 -20.34 -9.22
N TYR A 265 -14.11 -20.08 -10.40
CA TYR A 265 -13.04 -19.10 -10.57
C TYR A 265 -13.31 -18.19 -11.76
N THR A 266 -12.90 -16.93 -11.62
CA THR A 266 -12.95 -15.92 -12.69
C THR A 266 -11.56 -15.38 -12.99
N PRO A 267 -11.28 -14.97 -14.23
CA PRO A 267 -10.03 -14.28 -14.53
C PRO A 267 -9.83 -13.02 -13.68
N PHE A 268 -8.57 -12.62 -13.51
CA PHE A 268 -8.23 -11.34 -12.87
C PHE A 268 -8.79 -10.17 -13.72
N GLY A 269 -9.51 -9.23 -13.09
CA GLY A 269 -10.19 -8.15 -13.80
C GLY A 269 -11.53 -8.53 -14.45
N HIS A 270 -12.11 -9.68 -14.09
CA HIS A 270 -13.40 -10.13 -14.62
C HIS A 270 -14.55 -9.19 -14.24
N SER A 271 -15.48 -8.94 -15.16
CA SER A 271 -16.57 -7.97 -14.99
C SER A 271 -17.98 -8.46 -15.29
N ASP A 272 -18.14 -9.69 -15.81
CA ASP A 272 -19.45 -10.26 -16.12
C ASP A 272 -19.80 -11.43 -15.18
N TYR A 273 -20.65 -11.16 -14.19
CA TYR A 273 -21.02 -12.13 -13.16
C TYR A 273 -22.44 -12.70 -13.31
N GLN A 274 -23.16 -12.41 -14.41
CA GLN A 274 -24.54 -12.84 -14.59
C GLN A 274 -24.71 -14.37 -14.50
N THR A 275 -23.90 -15.10 -15.25
CA THR A 275 -23.95 -16.58 -15.25
C THR A 275 -23.56 -17.14 -13.86
N ILE A 276 -22.52 -16.60 -13.23
CA ILE A 276 -22.05 -17.05 -11.92
C ILE A 276 -23.12 -16.84 -10.85
N VAL A 277 -23.76 -15.67 -10.83
CA VAL A 277 -24.84 -15.36 -9.87
C VAL A 277 -26.09 -16.22 -10.12
N ALA A 278 -26.42 -16.49 -11.40
CA ALA A 278 -27.50 -17.42 -11.75
C ALA A 278 -27.21 -18.85 -11.26
N ASP A 279 -25.96 -19.32 -11.41
CA ASP A 279 -25.52 -20.63 -10.92
C ASP A 279 -25.57 -20.70 -9.38
N ILE A 280 -25.14 -19.65 -8.68
CA ILE A 280 -25.27 -19.55 -7.20
C ILE A 280 -26.73 -19.71 -6.80
N LYS A 281 -27.64 -18.99 -7.47
CA LYS A 281 -29.08 -19.05 -7.20
C LYS A 281 -29.64 -20.47 -7.44
N LYS A 282 -29.24 -21.10 -8.55
CA LYS A 282 -29.65 -22.49 -8.87
C LYS A 282 -29.10 -23.48 -7.81
N PHE A 283 -27.84 -23.38 -7.45
CA PHE A 283 -27.21 -24.25 -6.44
C PHE A 283 -27.88 -24.09 -5.08
N SER A 284 -28.21 -22.85 -4.68
CA SER A 284 -28.84 -22.54 -3.40
C SER A 284 -30.26 -23.08 -3.25
N ALA A 285 -30.94 -23.42 -4.32
CA ALA A 285 -32.24 -24.08 -4.26
C ALA A 285 -32.21 -25.48 -3.59
N GLY A 286 -30.99 -26.08 -3.53
CA GLY A 286 -30.78 -27.37 -2.88
C GLY A 286 -30.69 -27.34 -1.35
N GLY A 287 -30.72 -26.18 -0.70
CA GLY A 287 -30.66 -26.05 0.76
C GLY A 287 -29.90 -24.84 1.27
N LYS A 288 -29.72 -24.76 2.57
CA LYS A 288 -29.00 -23.65 3.25
C LYS A 288 -27.59 -23.48 2.70
N THR A 289 -27.38 -22.50 1.84
CA THR A 289 -26.15 -22.26 1.11
C THR A 289 -25.49 -20.97 1.57
N ALA A 290 -24.18 -20.98 1.73
CA ALA A 290 -23.35 -19.79 1.89
C ALA A 290 -22.34 -19.69 0.73
N VAL A 291 -21.97 -18.46 0.38
CA VAL A 291 -20.92 -18.16 -0.59
C VAL A 291 -19.71 -17.59 0.15
N VAL A 292 -18.55 -18.16 -0.10
CA VAL A 292 -17.26 -17.60 0.29
C VAL A 292 -16.66 -16.93 -0.92
N SER A 293 -16.42 -15.60 -0.84
CA SER A 293 -15.83 -14.82 -1.91
C SER A 293 -14.37 -14.47 -1.62
N THR A 294 -13.49 -14.92 -2.50
CA THR A 294 -12.08 -14.55 -2.57
C THR A 294 -11.77 -13.77 -3.86
N ILE A 295 -12.78 -13.04 -4.36
CA ILE A 295 -12.62 -12.09 -5.49
C ILE A 295 -11.80 -10.89 -5.00
N ASN A 296 -10.88 -10.39 -5.84
CA ASN A 296 -10.02 -9.28 -5.52
C ASN A 296 -10.14 -8.11 -6.50
N GLY A 297 -9.85 -6.91 -5.99
CA GLY A 297 -9.79 -5.69 -6.76
C GLY A 297 -11.16 -5.21 -7.25
N ASP A 298 -11.15 -4.49 -8.38
CA ASP A 298 -12.32 -3.88 -8.99
C ASP A 298 -13.40 -4.88 -9.46
N SER A 299 -13.02 -6.16 -9.64
CA SER A 299 -13.97 -7.25 -9.96
C SER A 299 -15.05 -7.45 -8.87
N ASN A 300 -14.83 -6.98 -7.65
CA ASN A 300 -15.85 -7.01 -6.60
C ASN A 300 -17.06 -6.12 -6.93
N VAL A 301 -16.86 -4.98 -7.60
CA VAL A 301 -17.93 -4.03 -7.93
C VAL A 301 -18.99 -4.68 -8.82
N PRO A 302 -18.68 -5.26 -10.00
CA PRO A 302 -19.67 -5.93 -10.84
C PRO A 302 -20.27 -7.18 -10.17
N PHE A 303 -19.51 -7.94 -9.36
CA PHE A 303 -20.05 -9.08 -8.64
C PHE A 303 -21.16 -8.66 -7.67
N TYR A 304 -20.91 -7.68 -6.81
CA TYR A 304 -21.92 -7.21 -5.84
C TYR A 304 -23.10 -6.51 -6.51
N LYS A 305 -22.84 -5.78 -7.61
CA LYS A 305 -23.93 -5.19 -8.41
C LYS A 305 -24.86 -6.28 -8.94
N GLU A 306 -24.33 -7.36 -9.50
CA GLU A 306 -25.12 -8.45 -10.06
C GLU A 306 -25.81 -9.27 -8.96
N LEU A 307 -25.15 -9.49 -7.83
CA LEU A 307 -25.75 -10.12 -6.65
C LEU A 307 -27.01 -9.35 -6.19
N GLY A 308 -26.91 -8.03 -6.12
CA GLY A 308 -28.04 -7.14 -5.79
C GLY A 308 -29.14 -7.18 -6.84
N ASN A 309 -28.80 -7.12 -8.13
CA ASN A 309 -29.75 -7.21 -9.26
C ASN A 309 -30.54 -8.53 -9.27
N ALA A 310 -29.86 -9.64 -8.98
CA ALA A 310 -30.48 -10.97 -8.90
C ALA A 310 -31.39 -11.16 -7.68
N GLY A 311 -31.39 -10.21 -6.74
CA GLY A 311 -32.17 -10.24 -5.51
C GLY A 311 -31.74 -11.33 -4.52
N LEU A 312 -30.50 -11.79 -4.59
CA LEU A 312 -29.94 -12.73 -3.61
C LEU A 312 -29.65 -12.00 -2.30
N LYS A 313 -30.54 -12.19 -1.33
CA LYS A 313 -30.42 -11.53 -0.01
C LYS A 313 -29.60 -12.37 0.96
N ALA A 314 -28.89 -11.70 1.86
CA ALA A 314 -28.06 -12.33 2.86
C ALA A 314 -28.80 -13.34 3.76
N LYS A 315 -30.08 -13.08 4.09
CA LYS A 315 -30.91 -14.01 4.86
C LYS A 315 -31.16 -15.35 4.16
N ASP A 316 -31.08 -15.38 2.82
CA ASP A 316 -31.35 -16.56 1.99
C ASP A 316 -30.05 -17.24 1.56
N VAL A 317 -29.08 -16.46 1.10
CA VAL A 317 -27.77 -16.91 0.65
C VAL A 317 -26.71 -15.91 1.12
N PRO A 318 -26.19 -16.02 2.36
CA PRO A 318 -25.16 -15.13 2.85
C PRO A 318 -23.88 -15.29 2.01
N VAL A 319 -23.30 -14.16 1.63
CA VAL A 319 -21.96 -14.08 1.06
C VAL A 319 -21.01 -13.57 2.15
N VAL A 320 -19.91 -14.25 2.41
CA VAL A 320 -18.79 -13.73 3.19
C VAL A 320 -17.62 -13.45 2.28
N ALA A 321 -17.12 -12.21 2.30
CA ALA A 321 -15.96 -11.79 1.53
C ALA A 321 -14.70 -11.71 2.40
N PHE A 322 -13.55 -12.04 1.78
CA PHE A 322 -12.24 -11.93 2.42
C PHE A 322 -11.38 -10.79 1.84
N SER A 323 -11.88 -10.10 0.81
CA SER A 323 -11.18 -8.99 0.16
C SER A 323 -12.14 -7.83 -0.16
N VAL A 324 -13.19 -7.66 0.64
CA VAL A 324 -14.12 -6.51 0.55
C VAL A 324 -14.23 -5.88 1.92
N GLY A 325 -13.84 -4.63 1.99
CA GLY A 325 -14.00 -3.76 3.15
C GLY A 325 -14.70 -2.47 2.76
N GLU A 326 -14.53 -1.45 3.59
CA GLU A 326 -15.16 -0.14 3.42
C GLU A 326 -14.77 0.52 2.08
N GLU A 327 -13.56 0.24 1.59
CA GLU A 327 -13.05 0.87 0.36
C GLU A 327 -13.68 0.27 -0.89
N GLU A 328 -13.76 -1.05 -0.98
CA GLU A 328 -14.37 -1.74 -2.12
C GLU A 328 -15.87 -1.46 -2.23
N LEU A 329 -16.55 -1.19 -1.10
CA LEU A 329 -17.97 -0.83 -1.08
C LEU A 329 -18.24 0.63 -1.47
N ARG A 330 -17.24 1.49 -1.54
CA ARG A 330 -17.38 2.92 -1.85
C ARG A 330 -18.13 3.20 -3.15
N GLY A 331 -17.93 2.37 -4.17
CA GLY A 331 -18.54 2.52 -5.51
C GLY A 331 -19.77 1.66 -5.74
N VAL A 332 -20.34 1.03 -4.71
CA VAL A 332 -21.43 0.05 -4.82
C VAL A 332 -22.67 0.55 -4.11
N ASP A 333 -23.86 0.34 -4.72
CA ASP A 333 -25.13 0.48 -3.97
C ASP A 333 -25.23 -0.65 -2.95
N THR A 334 -25.09 -0.31 -1.68
CA THR A 334 -25.07 -1.28 -0.58
C THR A 334 -26.45 -1.62 -0.02
N LYS A 335 -27.50 -0.91 -0.41
CA LYS A 335 -28.87 -1.17 0.08
C LYS A 335 -29.34 -2.61 -0.19
N PRO A 336 -29.20 -3.18 -1.41
CA PRO A 336 -29.57 -4.57 -1.67
C PRO A 336 -28.63 -5.59 -1.01
N LEU A 337 -27.47 -5.15 -0.52
CA LEU A 337 -26.41 -6.00 0.03
C LEU A 337 -26.41 -6.08 1.57
N VAL A 338 -27.32 -5.39 2.22
CA VAL A 338 -27.41 -5.38 3.69
C VAL A 338 -27.48 -6.80 4.25
N GLY A 339 -26.63 -7.09 5.24
CA GLY A 339 -26.55 -8.39 5.90
C GLY A 339 -25.53 -9.36 5.28
N HIS A 340 -25.03 -9.15 4.04
CA HIS A 340 -23.89 -9.89 3.56
C HIS A 340 -22.66 -9.55 4.40
N LEU A 341 -21.68 -10.44 4.45
CA LEU A 341 -20.62 -10.47 5.44
C LEU A 341 -19.25 -10.17 4.83
N ALA A 342 -18.37 -9.65 5.66
CA ALA A 342 -16.94 -9.68 5.45
C ALA A 342 -16.23 -10.20 6.71
N ALA A 343 -15.08 -10.83 6.51
CA ALA A 343 -14.24 -11.28 7.62
C ALA A 343 -12.90 -10.58 7.56
N TRP A 344 -12.58 -9.83 8.62
CA TRP A 344 -11.36 -9.03 8.74
C TRP A 344 -10.82 -9.03 10.17
N ASN A 345 -9.69 -8.36 10.39
CA ASN A 345 -9.14 -8.15 11.73
C ASN A 345 -9.36 -6.70 12.22
N TYR A 346 -9.99 -5.88 11.41
CA TYR A 346 -10.39 -4.51 11.72
C TYR A 346 -11.60 -4.10 10.86
N PHE A 347 -12.45 -3.28 11.42
CA PHE A 347 -13.48 -2.49 10.71
C PHE A 347 -13.47 -1.05 11.25
N MET A 348 -13.70 -0.08 10.38
CA MET A 348 -13.80 1.33 10.78
C MET A 348 -14.84 1.57 11.87
N SER A 349 -15.89 0.77 11.90
CA SER A 349 -17.00 0.88 12.85
C SER A 349 -16.68 0.43 14.28
N ILE A 350 -15.53 -0.20 14.53
CA ILE A 350 -15.10 -0.62 15.87
C ILE A 350 -14.94 0.59 16.78
N LYS A 351 -15.55 0.55 17.97
CA LYS A 351 -15.58 1.63 18.93
C LYS A 351 -14.52 1.47 20.02
N ASN A 352 -13.47 2.29 19.94
CA ASN A 352 -12.46 2.45 20.99
C ASN A 352 -11.61 3.70 20.71
N PRO A 353 -10.93 4.30 21.74
CA PRO A 353 -10.17 5.53 21.56
C PRO A 353 -9.01 5.44 20.55
N ALA A 354 -8.38 4.27 20.39
CA ALA A 354 -7.28 4.10 19.44
C ALA A 354 -7.78 4.17 17.99
N ASN A 355 -8.97 3.62 17.73
CA ASN A 355 -9.62 3.73 16.43
C ASN A 355 -10.08 5.17 16.14
N ASP A 356 -10.68 5.83 17.10
CA ASP A 356 -11.11 7.23 16.96
C ASP A 356 -9.91 8.14 16.61
N GLU A 357 -8.76 7.90 17.22
CA GLU A 357 -7.52 8.60 16.90
C GLU A 357 -7.01 8.28 15.49
N PHE A 358 -7.01 7.01 15.09
CA PHE A 358 -6.57 6.58 13.75
C PHE A 358 -7.46 7.18 12.66
N ILE A 359 -8.78 7.14 12.82
CA ILE A 359 -9.74 7.74 11.90
C ILE A 359 -9.54 9.26 11.81
N LYS A 360 -9.33 9.93 12.96
CA LYS A 360 -9.06 11.37 13.01
C LYS A 360 -7.78 11.74 12.25
N LYS A 361 -6.70 10.98 12.44
CA LYS A 361 -5.42 11.17 11.73
C LYS A 361 -5.58 10.99 10.23
N TRP A 362 -6.22 9.90 9.81
CA TRP A 362 -6.50 9.65 8.41
C TRP A 362 -7.36 10.76 7.79
N SER A 363 -8.42 11.17 8.45
CA SER A 363 -9.31 12.24 7.98
C SER A 363 -8.57 13.55 7.79
N ALA A 364 -7.73 13.93 8.74
CA ALA A 364 -6.91 15.14 8.66
C ALA A 364 -5.89 15.06 7.52
N TYR A 365 -5.22 13.92 7.37
CA TYR A 365 -4.25 13.66 6.31
C TYR A 365 -4.91 13.69 4.93
N ALA A 366 -6.01 12.96 4.75
CA ALA A 366 -6.73 12.87 3.49
C ALA A 366 -7.24 14.25 3.02
N LYS A 367 -7.72 15.08 3.95
CA LYS A 367 -8.13 16.45 3.66
C LYS A 367 -6.92 17.33 3.29
N ALA A 368 -5.85 17.28 4.07
CA ALA A 368 -4.64 18.09 3.84
C ALA A 368 -3.95 17.77 2.51
N LYS A 369 -3.92 16.50 2.13
CA LYS A 369 -3.32 16.01 0.87
C LYS A 369 -4.31 15.98 -0.30
N ASN A 370 -5.57 16.42 -0.11
CA ASN A 370 -6.64 16.41 -1.12
C ASN A 370 -6.84 15.03 -1.78
N ILE A 371 -6.81 13.94 -0.97
CA ILE A 371 -6.91 12.57 -1.47
C ILE A 371 -8.29 12.33 -2.05
N ALA A 372 -8.34 11.97 -3.32
CA ALA A 372 -9.58 11.72 -4.06
C ALA A 372 -10.44 10.67 -3.34
N GLY A 373 -11.75 10.93 -3.23
CA GLY A 373 -12.69 10.06 -2.53
C GLY A 373 -12.61 10.13 -0.99
N HIS A 374 -11.45 10.44 -0.39
CA HIS A 374 -11.26 10.43 1.06
C HIS A 374 -11.30 11.81 1.72
N LYS A 375 -11.04 12.90 0.99
CA LYS A 375 -11.05 14.27 1.53
C LYS A 375 -12.41 14.66 2.13
N ASP A 376 -13.51 14.16 1.56
CA ASP A 376 -14.88 14.50 1.94
C ASP A 376 -15.55 13.34 2.72
N LYS A 377 -15.22 12.09 2.40
CA LYS A 377 -15.71 10.89 3.07
C LYS A 377 -14.55 9.94 3.35
N PRO A 378 -13.74 10.23 4.39
CA PRO A 378 -12.62 9.36 4.75
C PRO A 378 -13.13 8.00 5.20
N LEU A 379 -12.52 6.92 4.70
CA LEU A 379 -12.75 5.55 5.13
C LEU A 379 -11.41 4.94 5.56
N THR A 380 -11.47 4.06 6.55
CA THR A 380 -10.35 3.21 6.98
C THR A 380 -10.78 1.75 6.87
N ASN A 381 -9.84 0.84 6.62
CA ASN A 381 -10.10 -0.58 6.48
C ASN A 381 -8.97 -1.42 7.09
N ASP A 382 -9.12 -2.74 7.12
CA ASP A 382 -8.15 -3.68 7.71
C ASP A 382 -6.74 -3.56 7.11
N PRO A 383 -6.53 -3.56 5.77
CA PRO A 383 -5.19 -3.44 5.22
C PRO A 383 -4.49 -2.10 5.56
N MET A 384 -5.26 -1.03 5.74
CA MET A 384 -4.71 0.26 6.24
C MET A 384 -4.24 0.13 7.69
N GLU A 385 -5.03 -0.51 8.56
CA GLU A 385 -4.59 -0.81 9.94
C GLU A 385 -3.32 -1.66 9.95
N ALA A 386 -3.30 -2.74 9.18
CA ALA A 386 -2.16 -3.65 9.09
C ALA A 386 -0.88 -2.95 8.57
N THR A 387 -1.03 -2.05 7.60
CA THR A 387 0.06 -1.18 7.09
C THR A 387 0.56 -0.24 8.19
N TYR A 388 -0.36 0.43 8.90
CA TYR A 388 -0.01 1.36 9.97
C TYR A 388 0.70 0.66 11.14
N ILE A 389 0.25 -0.55 11.50
CA ILE A 389 0.94 -1.40 12.48
C ILE A 389 2.34 -1.75 12.00
N GLY A 390 2.48 -2.21 10.76
CA GLY A 390 3.74 -2.66 10.20
C GLY A 390 4.82 -1.59 10.22
N ILE A 391 4.52 -0.38 9.76
CA ILE A 391 5.52 0.71 9.75
C ILE A 391 5.90 1.17 11.16
N ASN A 392 4.96 1.20 12.10
CA ASN A 392 5.26 1.56 13.48
C ASN A 392 6.09 0.47 14.19
N MET A 393 5.81 -0.82 13.94
CA MET A 393 6.60 -1.92 14.47
C MET A 393 8.01 -1.94 13.86
N TRP A 394 8.14 -1.69 12.55
CA TRP A 394 9.46 -1.53 11.93
C TRP A 394 10.25 -0.38 12.57
N LYS A 395 9.63 0.77 12.77
CA LYS A 395 10.25 1.89 13.50
C LYS A 395 10.75 1.47 14.87
N GLN A 396 9.91 0.80 15.67
CA GLN A 396 10.28 0.31 16.99
C GLN A 396 11.47 -0.67 16.92
N ALA A 397 11.51 -1.56 15.90
CA ALA A 397 12.60 -2.49 15.70
C ALA A 397 13.91 -1.81 15.35
N VAL A 398 13.89 -0.82 14.46
CA VAL A 398 15.06 -0.02 14.08
C VAL A 398 15.61 0.74 15.28
N GLU A 399 14.73 1.36 16.09
CA GLU A 399 15.12 2.08 17.30
C GLU A 399 15.72 1.14 18.36
N LYS A 400 15.15 -0.06 18.55
CA LYS A 400 15.67 -1.09 19.44
C LYS A 400 17.01 -1.65 18.97
N ALA A 401 17.17 -1.91 17.67
CA ALA A 401 18.39 -2.39 17.05
C ALA A 401 19.45 -1.29 16.89
N LYS A 402 19.07 0.00 16.96
CA LYS A 402 19.91 1.18 16.70
C LYS A 402 20.54 1.17 15.29
N THR A 403 19.91 0.53 14.33
CA THR A 403 20.36 0.40 12.95
C THR A 403 19.22 0.00 12.04
N THR A 404 19.38 0.24 10.73
CA THR A 404 18.51 -0.27 9.65
C THR A 404 19.02 -1.58 9.04
N ASP A 405 20.08 -2.17 9.58
CA ASP A 405 20.57 -3.49 9.16
C ASP A 405 19.46 -4.53 9.25
N VAL A 406 19.20 -5.24 8.15
CA VAL A 406 18.03 -6.10 8.00
C VAL A 406 17.99 -7.21 9.04
N ASP A 407 19.10 -7.93 9.24
CA ASP A 407 19.15 -9.07 10.16
C ASP A 407 18.97 -8.64 11.62
N LYS A 408 19.52 -7.48 11.99
CA LYS A 408 19.33 -6.91 13.33
C LYS A 408 17.91 -6.40 13.56
N VAL A 409 17.29 -5.82 12.52
CA VAL A 409 15.88 -5.39 12.58
C VAL A 409 14.95 -6.60 12.70
N ILE A 410 15.19 -7.67 11.94
CA ILE A 410 14.45 -8.94 12.06
C ILE A 410 14.55 -9.49 13.49
N ALA A 411 15.75 -9.58 14.06
CA ALA A 411 15.95 -10.04 15.42
C ALA A 411 15.23 -9.15 16.46
N ALA A 412 15.25 -7.83 16.24
CA ALA A 412 14.57 -6.89 17.12
C ALA A 412 13.05 -6.92 17.02
N MET A 413 12.49 -7.40 15.90
CA MET A 413 11.04 -7.51 15.66
C MET A 413 10.38 -8.63 16.48
N ALA A 414 11.12 -9.69 16.80
CA ALA A 414 10.59 -10.86 17.49
C ALA A 414 9.90 -10.47 18.82
N GLY A 415 8.64 -10.87 18.97
CA GLY A 415 7.84 -10.64 20.19
C GLY A 415 7.39 -9.20 20.41
N GLN A 416 7.67 -8.26 19.51
CA GLN A 416 7.20 -6.89 19.66
C GLN A 416 5.68 -6.81 19.70
N THR A 417 5.20 -5.79 20.41
CA THR A 417 3.77 -5.49 20.53
C THR A 417 3.45 -4.09 20.06
N PHE A 418 2.23 -3.92 19.55
CA PHE A 418 1.70 -2.62 19.16
C PHE A 418 0.21 -2.52 19.53
N LYS A 419 -0.20 -1.39 20.13
CA LYS A 419 -1.62 -1.13 20.39
C LYS A 419 -2.27 -0.68 19.08
N ALA A 420 -3.00 -1.59 18.46
CA ALA A 420 -3.61 -1.40 17.16
C ALA A 420 -4.86 -0.49 17.22
N PRO A 421 -5.25 0.16 16.10
CA PRO A 421 -6.52 0.85 15.95
C PRO A 421 -7.74 -0.02 16.29
N SER A 422 -7.74 -1.31 16.01
CA SER A 422 -8.76 -2.27 16.47
C SER A 422 -8.94 -2.34 18.01
N GLY A 423 -8.07 -1.65 18.77
CA GLY A 423 -8.08 -1.65 20.24
C GLY A 423 -7.34 -2.85 20.85
N ILE A 424 -6.82 -3.73 20.02
CA ILE A 424 -6.09 -4.92 20.40
C ILE A 424 -4.61 -4.60 20.57
N VAL A 425 -3.94 -5.26 21.52
CA VAL A 425 -2.47 -5.31 21.56
C VAL A 425 -2.04 -6.46 20.67
N SER A 426 -1.67 -6.12 19.45
CA SER A 426 -1.13 -7.09 18.50
C SER A 426 0.32 -7.43 18.86
N LYS A 427 0.70 -8.69 18.68
CA LYS A 427 2.07 -9.20 18.92
C LYS A 427 2.62 -9.79 17.62
N MET A 428 3.85 -9.41 17.25
CA MET A 428 4.58 -10.11 16.21
C MET A 428 5.08 -11.46 16.75
N ASP A 429 4.75 -12.55 16.08
CA ASP A 429 5.21 -13.87 16.49
C ASP A 429 6.74 -13.93 16.51
N GLU A 430 7.28 -14.60 17.53
CA GLU A 430 8.73 -14.64 17.74
C GLU A 430 9.47 -15.50 16.70
N LYS A 431 8.74 -16.39 16.03
CA LYS A 431 9.30 -17.40 15.13
C LYS A 431 8.89 -17.20 13.67
N ASN A 432 7.57 -17.08 13.43
CA ASN A 432 7.03 -17.19 12.07
C ASN A 432 6.75 -15.86 11.39
N HIS A 433 7.14 -14.73 11.97
CA HIS A 433 7.02 -13.38 11.41
C HIS A 433 5.58 -12.95 11.08
N HIS A 434 4.59 -13.53 11.76
CA HIS A 434 3.19 -13.17 11.58
C HIS A 434 2.65 -12.41 12.78
N LEU A 435 1.75 -11.48 12.50
CA LEU A 435 1.07 -10.72 13.53
C LEU A 435 -0.05 -11.55 14.17
N HIS A 436 -0.14 -11.59 15.51
CA HIS A 436 -1.31 -12.13 16.21
C HIS A 436 -2.45 -11.12 16.09
N LYS A 437 -3.60 -11.53 15.58
CA LYS A 437 -4.73 -10.65 15.26
C LYS A 437 -6.04 -11.26 15.76
N SER A 438 -6.98 -10.41 16.22
CA SER A 438 -8.37 -10.85 16.44
C SER A 438 -9.12 -10.90 15.12
N VAL A 439 -10.11 -11.77 15.05
CA VAL A 439 -10.99 -11.91 13.88
C VAL A 439 -12.32 -11.27 14.19
N PHE A 440 -12.85 -10.50 13.24
CA PHE A 440 -14.19 -9.92 13.29
C PHE A 440 -14.98 -10.36 12.08
N ILE A 441 -16.27 -10.61 12.26
CA ILE A 441 -17.25 -10.77 11.18
C ILE A 441 -18.13 -9.53 11.20
N GLY A 442 -18.18 -8.83 10.08
CA GLY A 442 -18.98 -7.62 9.90
C GLY A 442 -20.08 -7.81 8.86
N GLU A 443 -21.29 -7.37 9.17
CA GLU A 443 -22.40 -7.26 8.24
C GLU A 443 -22.36 -5.93 7.50
N ILE A 444 -22.57 -5.96 6.18
CA ILE A 444 -22.71 -4.77 5.35
C ILE A 444 -23.97 -4.01 5.76
N LYS A 445 -23.83 -2.72 6.02
CA LYS A 445 -24.90 -1.77 6.28
C LYS A 445 -25.27 -0.98 5.02
N ALA A 446 -26.45 -0.37 5.01
CA ALA A 446 -26.91 0.44 3.89
C ALA A 446 -26.03 1.67 3.59
N ASP A 447 -25.23 2.13 4.53
CA ASP A 447 -24.30 3.26 4.39
C ASP A 447 -22.89 2.87 3.91
N GLY A 448 -22.68 1.56 3.62
CA GLY A 448 -21.38 1.00 3.21
C GLY A 448 -20.40 0.77 4.35
N GLN A 449 -20.85 0.93 5.60
CA GLN A 449 -20.10 0.54 6.79
C GLN A 449 -20.47 -0.88 7.21
N PHE A 450 -19.78 -1.41 8.22
CA PHE A 450 -20.05 -2.74 8.76
C PHE A 450 -20.59 -2.68 10.19
N ASN A 451 -21.48 -3.61 10.51
CA ASN A 451 -21.88 -3.93 11.88
C ASN A 451 -21.13 -5.19 12.32
N VAL A 452 -20.28 -5.09 13.33
CA VAL A 452 -19.55 -6.27 13.84
C VAL A 452 -20.53 -7.17 14.60
N VAL A 453 -20.78 -8.37 14.07
CA VAL A 453 -21.73 -9.34 14.64
C VAL A 453 -21.03 -10.48 15.37
N TRP A 454 -19.75 -10.70 15.15
CA TRP A 454 -18.97 -11.72 15.83
C TRP A 454 -17.50 -11.32 15.89
N LYS A 455 -16.80 -11.79 16.93
CA LYS A 455 -15.36 -11.62 17.10
C LYS A 455 -14.75 -12.75 17.92
N THR A 456 -13.45 -13.00 17.74
CA THR A 456 -12.69 -13.87 18.63
C THR A 456 -12.54 -13.25 20.03
N PRO A 457 -12.41 -14.06 21.09
CA PRO A 457 -12.19 -13.55 22.46
C PRO A 457 -10.91 -12.72 22.63
N GLY A 458 -9.92 -12.94 21.77
CA GLY A 458 -8.63 -12.23 21.76
C GLY A 458 -7.83 -12.49 20.50
N PRO A 459 -6.57 -12.01 20.44
CA PRO A 459 -5.68 -12.23 19.31
C PRO A 459 -5.42 -13.74 19.09
N VAL A 460 -5.51 -14.15 17.84
CA VAL A 460 -5.23 -15.51 17.37
C VAL A 460 -3.79 -15.55 16.84
N LYS A 461 -3.01 -16.54 17.29
CA LYS A 461 -1.70 -16.83 16.70
C LYS A 461 -1.90 -17.32 15.27
N ALA A 462 -1.17 -16.76 14.31
CA ALA A 462 -1.19 -17.24 12.93
C ALA A 462 -0.63 -18.67 12.82
N LYS A 463 -1.27 -19.46 11.96
CA LYS A 463 -0.79 -20.77 11.51
C LYS A 463 -0.50 -20.68 10.01
N PRO A 464 0.73 -20.34 9.62
CA PRO A 464 1.07 -20.17 8.20
C PRO A 464 0.94 -21.48 7.43
N TRP A 465 1.21 -22.61 8.04
CA TRP A 465 0.98 -23.94 7.48
C TRP A 465 -0.37 -24.46 7.93
N SER A 466 -1.31 -24.55 6.99
CA SER A 466 -2.66 -24.98 7.30
C SER A 466 -2.68 -26.49 7.67
N PRO A 467 -3.31 -26.86 8.81
CA PRO A 467 -3.43 -28.29 9.19
C PRO A 467 -4.34 -29.08 8.24
N PHE A 468 -5.03 -28.42 7.31
CA PHE A 468 -5.90 -29.04 6.31
C PHE A 468 -5.20 -29.31 4.97
N ILE A 469 -3.89 -29.04 4.88
CA ILE A 469 -3.05 -29.42 3.74
C ILE A 469 -2.12 -30.55 4.20
N GLU A 470 -2.15 -31.64 3.45
CA GLU A 470 -1.34 -32.82 3.72
C GLU A 470 0.16 -32.48 3.77
N GLY A 471 0.86 -33.02 4.78
CA GLY A 471 2.29 -32.82 4.99
C GLY A 471 2.68 -31.53 5.70
N ASN A 472 1.73 -30.63 5.98
CA ASN A 472 2.01 -29.38 6.71
C ASN A 472 2.33 -29.58 8.20
N ASP A 473 1.90 -30.69 8.77
CA ASP A 473 2.25 -31.11 10.13
C ASP A 473 3.76 -31.32 10.34
N LYS A 474 4.50 -31.56 9.24
CA LYS A 474 5.96 -31.75 9.24
C LYS A 474 6.74 -30.46 8.96
N LYS A 475 6.07 -29.37 8.61
CA LYS A 475 6.74 -28.11 8.27
C LYS A 475 7.09 -27.31 9.53
N PRO A 476 8.29 -26.68 9.60
CA PRO A 476 8.68 -25.89 10.75
C PRO A 476 7.85 -24.60 10.85
N ASP A 477 7.52 -24.19 12.07
CA ASP A 477 6.83 -22.90 12.36
C ASP A 477 7.85 -21.74 12.43
N GLU A 478 8.94 -21.82 11.66
CA GLU A 478 9.95 -20.78 11.54
C GLU A 478 10.60 -20.84 10.14
N PRO A 479 11.05 -19.69 9.59
CA PRO A 479 11.74 -19.69 8.30
C PRO A 479 12.99 -20.56 8.34
N VAL A 480 13.18 -21.35 7.29
CA VAL A 480 14.41 -22.16 7.14
C VAL A 480 15.61 -21.21 7.00
N LYS A 481 16.60 -21.37 7.85
CA LYS A 481 17.89 -20.68 7.68
C LYS A 481 18.57 -21.27 6.44
N LYS A 482 18.68 -20.46 5.41
CA LYS A 482 19.50 -20.80 4.21
C LYS A 482 20.97 -20.57 4.51
#